data_e306f1c2ece32439f71d784c668efb67
#
_entry.id   e306f1c2ece32439f71d784c668efb67
#
_cell.length_a   1.000
_cell.length_b   1.000
_cell.length_c   1.000
_cell.angle_alpha   90.00
_cell.angle_beta   90.00
_cell.angle_gamma   90.00
#
_symmetry.space_group_name_H-M   'P 1'
#
loop_
_entity.id
_entity.type
_entity.pdbx_description
1 polymer ?
#
loop_
_entity_poly.entity_id
_entity_poly.type
_entity_poly.pdbx_seq_one_letter_code
_entity_poly.pdbx_strand_id
1 'polypeptide(L)'
;MKIFGSKNKSEAESATLDSQGQEPEQEKGKGFFKRLKERLAKTKSSITGRLDRLILGKKEITGDLLDELEEILFTSDLGVETTQVLIDIVQDKVARKALKDPAKLKSTLKEQILDFLTVPPADRRTPAPGEPLVVMVVGVNGVGKTTTIGKAAALFKSKGNRVMLVAADTFRAAAIEQLEIWSKRVGAEFIKQKPGADPSAVVYDALEAALSREIDVVLIDTAGRLHTKKNLMDELGKVNRVAGKKLPGAPHETWLVLDATTGQNAISQAQMFNEALGITDIILTKLDGTAKGGIVVGICHQLKLPVRYIGIGEKIEDLRPFDAEEFVQAIFD
;
A
#
# COMPACT_ATOMS: atom_id res chain seq x y z
N MET A 1 -77.79 -28.55 14.61
CA MET A 1 -78.39 -27.35 13.98
C MET A 1 -77.21 -26.48 13.49
N LYS A 2 -77.11 -26.32 12.16
CA LYS A 2 -76.30 -25.35 11.36
C LYS A 2 -74.82 -25.22 11.71
N ILE A 3 -73.82 -25.78 10.95
CA ILE A 3 -73.35 -25.52 9.58
C ILE A 3 -72.93 -24.09 9.35
N PHE A 4 -71.67 -23.93 9.00
CA PHE A 4 -70.93 -23.11 8.05
C PHE A 4 -69.55 -22.87 8.65
N GLY A 5 -68.40 -23.24 8.10
CA GLY A 5 -68.00 -23.30 6.69
C GLY A 5 -67.31 -22.04 6.24
N SER A 6 -65.98 -22.03 6.15
CA SER A 6 -65.27 -21.23 5.17
C SER A 6 -63.77 -21.41 5.36
N LYS A 7 -63.16 -22.08 4.45
CA LYS A 7 -62.29 -21.68 3.34
C LYS A 7 -60.91 -21.15 3.74
N ASN A 8 -59.96 -22.01 3.44
CA ASN A 8 -58.54 -21.73 3.12
C ASN A 8 -58.34 -20.46 2.30
N LYS A 9 -57.35 -19.68 2.69
CA LYS A 9 -56.51 -18.92 1.76
C LYS A 9 -55.08 -19.01 2.27
N SER A 10 -54.33 -19.93 1.70
CA SER A 10 -52.91 -19.91 1.59
C SER A 10 -52.57 -18.94 0.45
N GLU A 11 -52.00 -17.82 0.75
CA GLU A 11 -51.30 -17.01 -0.23
C GLU A 11 -49.84 -16.86 0.22
N ALA A 12 -49.00 -17.36 -0.65
CA ALA A 12 -47.56 -17.35 -0.56
C ALA A 12 -47.08 -15.92 -0.60
N GLU A 13 -46.44 -15.47 0.48
CA GLU A 13 -45.49 -14.33 0.41
C GLU A 13 -44.15 -14.89 -0.09
N SER A 14 -43.97 -14.79 -1.38
CA SER A 14 -42.65 -14.92 -2.02
C SER A 14 -41.78 -13.77 -1.55
N ALA A 15 -40.82 -14.09 -0.67
CA ALA A 15 -39.73 -13.21 -0.35
C ALA A 15 -38.94 -12.87 -1.64
N THR A 16 -39.09 -11.67 -2.11
CA THR A 16 -38.19 -11.04 -3.07
C THR A 16 -36.82 -10.91 -2.42
N LEU A 17 -35.92 -11.83 -2.76
CA LEU A 17 -34.49 -11.65 -2.56
C LEU A 17 -34.07 -10.44 -3.37
N ASP A 18 -33.78 -9.34 -2.67
CA ASP A 18 -33.12 -8.17 -3.22
C ASP A 18 -31.81 -8.62 -3.89
N SER A 19 -31.83 -8.63 -5.22
CA SER A 19 -30.65 -8.65 -6.04
C SER A 19 -29.88 -7.35 -5.79
N GLN A 20 -28.93 -7.35 -4.86
CA GLN A 20 -27.92 -6.30 -4.79
C GLN A 20 -27.17 -6.31 -6.12
N GLY A 21 -27.56 -5.40 -7.00
CA GLY A 21 -26.92 -5.17 -8.28
C GLY A 21 -25.44 -4.86 -8.04
N GLN A 22 -24.58 -5.68 -8.63
CA GLN A 22 -23.17 -5.36 -8.75
C GLN A 22 -23.07 -4.07 -9.58
N GLU A 23 -22.74 -2.96 -8.92
CA GLU A 23 -22.37 -1.73 -9.63
C GLU A 23 -21.25 -2.05 -10.63
N PRO A 24 -21.34 -1.58 -11.87
CA PRO A 24 -20.32 -1.84 -12.88
C PRO A 24 -18.97 -1.30 -12.42
N GLU A 25 -17.89 -2.05 -12.66
CA GLU A 25 -16.52 -1.71 -12.24
C GLU A 25 -16.09 -0.29 -12.61
N GLN A 26 -16.62 0.26 -13.71
CA GLN A 26 -16.36 1.64 -14.15
C GLN A 26 -16.98 2.70 -13.22
N GLU A 27 -18.10 2.45 -12.57
CA GLU A 27 -18.69 3.38 -11.59
C GLU A 27 -17.94 3.32 -10.25
N LYS A 28 -17.50 2.13 -9.85
CA LYS A 28 -16.62 1.95 -8.68
C LYS A 28 -15.28 2.67 -8.86
N GLY A 29 -14.70 2.67 -10.06
CA GLY A 29 -13.48 3.38 -10.41
C GLY A 29 -13.65 4.92 -10.32
N LYS A 30 -14.71 5.48 -10.88
CA LYS A 30 -14.98 6.93 -10.83
C LYS A 30 -15.17 7.44 -9.40
N GLY A 31 -15.91 6.70 -8.58
CA GLY A 31 -16.11 7.03 -7.17
C GLY A 31 -14.81 6.95 -6.34
N PHE A 32 -13.90 6.04 -6.68
CA PHE A 32 -12.59 5.93 -6.04
C PHE A 32 -11.67 7.08 -6.44
N PHE A 33 -11.53 7.39 -7.73
CA PHE A 33 -10.70 8.50 -8.21
C PHE A 33 -11.09 9.85 -7.58
N LYS A 34 -12.39 10.10 -7.44
CA LYS A 34 -12.88 11.28 -6.72
C LYS A 34 -12.41 11.29 -5.27
N ARG A 35 -12.53 10.17 -4.55
CA ARG A 35 -12.02 10.05 -3.17
C ARG A 35 -10.51 10.20 -3.11
N LEU A 36 -9.76 9.61 -4.03
CA LEU A 36 -8.29 9.77 -4.12
C LEU A 36 -7.92 11.25 -4.27
N LYS A 37 -8.56 11.96 -5.18
CA LYS A 37 -8.34 13.40 -5.39
C LYS A 37 -8.67 14.23 -4.14
N GLU A 38 -9.76 13.93 -3.45
CA GLU A 38 -10.12 14.59 -2.19
C GLU A 38 -9.07 14.31 -1.09
N ARG A 39 -8.61 13.06 -0.98
CA ARG A 39 -7.62 12.66 0.02
C ARG A 39 -6.22 13.20 -0.27
N LEU A 40 -5.84 13.35 -1.53
CA LEU A 40 -4.58 13.95 -1.95
C LEU A 40 -4.61 15.49 -2.06
N ALA A 41 -5.71 16.15 -1.71
CA ALA A 41 -5.84 17.62 -1.84
C ALA A 41 -4.73 18.41 -1.13
N LYS A 42 -4.27 17.95 0.03
CA LYS A 42 -3.14 18.58 0.76
C LYS A 42 -1.82 18.42 -0.01
N THR A 43 -1.53 17.24 -0.53
CA THR A 43 -0.36 16.98 -1.36
C THR A 43 -0.41 17.78 -2.66
N LYS A 44 -1.57 17.83 -3.31
CA LYS A 44 -1.80 18.66 -4.50
C LYS A 44 -1.53 20.13 -4.22
N SER A 45 -2.05 20.69 -3.13
CA SER A 45 -1.83 22.11 -2.79
C SER A 45 -0.36 22.42 -2.48
N SER A 46 0.35 21.47 -1.87
CA SER A 46 1.78 21.59 -1.56
C SER A 46 2.67 21.61 -2.81
N ILE A 47 2.37 20.81 -3.82
CA ILE A 47 3.15 20.71 -5.05
C ILE A 47 2.56 21.63 -6.13
N THR A 48 1.43 21.24 -6.69
CA THR A 48 0.85 21.87 -7.88
C THR A 48 0.33 23.26 -7.59
N GLY A 49 -0.29 23.49 -6.42
CA GLY A 49 -0.79 24.82 -6.05
C GLY A 49 0.32 25.86 -5.84
N ARG A 50 1.52 25.44 -5.42
CA ARG A 50 2.70 26.32 -5.32
C ARG A 50 3.34 26.52 -6.70
N LEU A 51 3.44 25.46 -7.49
CA LEU A 51 3.95 25.50 -8.85
C LEU A 51 3.12 26.44 -9.75
N ASP A 52 1.79 26.34 -9.71
CA ASP A 52 0.90 27.20 -10.49
C ASP A 52 1.09 28.69 -10.13
N ARG A 53 1.34 29.00 -8.84
CA ARG A 53 1.66 30.38 -8.40
C ARG A 53 3.03 30.82 -8.86
N LEU A 54 4.02 29.93 -8.86
CA LEU A 54 5.39 30.21 -9.31
C LEU A 54 5.42 30.61 -10.79
N ILE A 55 4.72 29.90 -11.64
CA ILE A 55 4.73 30.13 -13.11
C ILE A 55 3.80 31.25 -13.54
N LEU A 56 2.87 31.70 -12.67
CA LEU A 56 1.87 32.70 -13.02
C LEU A 56 2.55 34.04 -13.41
N GLY A 57 2.27 34.49 -14.65
CA GLY A 57 2.79 35.74 -15.19
C GLY A 57 4.28 35.73 -15.57
N LYS A 58 4.98 34.61 -15.39
CA LYS A 58 6.38 34.46 -15.84
C LYS A 58 6.42 34.21 -17.35
N LYS A 59 7.37 34.83 -18.04
CA LYS A 59 7.57 34.70 -19.50
C LYS A 59 8.74 33.81 -19.88
N GLU A 60 9.68 33.65 -18.97
CA GLU A 60 10.94 32.89 -19.18
C GLU A 60 11.26 32.06 -17.92
N ILE A 61 12.03 31.01 -18.10
CA ILE A 61 12.57 30.20 -17.02
C ILE A 61 13.94 30.77 -16.66
N THR A 62 13.99 31.51 -15.55
CA THR A 62 15.21 32.11 -15.02
C THR A 62 15.84 31.23 -13.95
N GLY A 63 17.08 31.55 -13.54
CA GLY A 63 17.74 30.91 -12.39
C GLY A 63 16.90 31.01 -11.12
N ASP A 64 16.41 32.21 -10.79
CA ASP A 64 15.57 32.45 -9.61
C ASP A 64 14.29 31.59 -9.62
N LEU A 65 13.68 31.35 -10.81
CA LEU A 65 12.50 30.46 -10.94
C LEU A 65 12.87 29.00 -10.65
N LEU A 66 14.07 28.57 -11.07
CA LEU A 66 14.58 27.22 -10.78
C LEU A 66 14.89 27.03 -9.30
N ASP A 67 15.45 28.04 -8.64
CA ASP A 67 15.71 28.02 -7.18
C ASP A 67 14.39 27.94 -6.38
N GLU A 68 13.39 28.76 -6.76
CA GLU A 68 12.05 28.67 -6.16
C GLU A 68 11.36 27.30 -6.43
N LEU A 69 11.56 26.72 -7.61
CA LEU A 69 11.07 25.38 -7.94
C LEU A 69 11.71 24.32 -7.06
N GLU A 70 13.03 24.37 -6.89
CA GLU A 70 13.77 23.46 -6.02
C GLU A 70 13.23 23.48 -4.59
N GLU A 71 12.99 24.69 -4.04
CA GLU A 71 12.37 24.84 -2.71
C GLU A 71 10.98 24.20 -2.62
N ILE A 72 10.15 24.36 -3.66
CA ILE A 72 8.82 23.74 -3.72
C ILE A 72 8.94 22.23 -3.68
N LEU A 73 9.78 21.63 -4.51
CA LEU A 73 9.96 20.19 -4.60
C LEU A 73 10.53 19.61 -3.29
N PHE A 74 11.55 20.27 -2.72
CA PHE A 74 12.17 19.87 -1.47
C PHE A 74 11.19 19.87 -0.30
N THR A 75 10.40 20.93 -0.16
CA THR A 75 9.41 21.06 0.93
C THR A 75 8.17 20.20 0.72
N SER A 76 8.03 19.56 -0.44
CA SER A 76 6.96 18.62 -0.74
C SER A 76 7.33 17.14 -0.45
N ASP A 77 8.43 16.92 0.29
CA ASP A 77 8.93 15.61 0.74
C ASP A 77 9.26 14.62 -0.40
N LEU A 78 9.65 15.09 -1.60
CA LEU A 78 10.12 14.20 -2.67
C LEU A 78 11.48 13.54 -2.33
N GLY A 79 12.21 14.12 -1.39
CA GLY A 79 13.59 13.75 -1.04
C GLY A 79 14.64 14.55 -1.82
N VAL A 80 15.82 14.73 -1.20
CA VAL A 80 16.89 15.57 -1.74
C VAL A 80 17.35 15.08 -3.10
N GLU A 81 17.70 13.80 -3.20
CA GLU A 81 18.21 13.18 -4.45
C GLU A 81 17.18 13.27 -5.59
N THR A 82 15.92 12.97 -5.32
CA THR A 82 14.86 13.03 -6.33
C THR A 82 14.59 14.45 -6.79
N THR A 83 14.62 15.42 -5.87
CA THR A 83 14.51 16.84 -6.19
C THR A 83 15.65 17.29 -7.09
N GLN A 84 16.89 16.96 -6.75
CA GLN A 84 18.06 17.32 -7.54
C GLN A 84 17.96 16.79 -8.98
N VAL A 85 17.62 15.51 -9.13
CA VAL A 85 17.47 14.91 -10.46
C VAL A 85 16.36 15.59 -11.27
N LEU A 86 15.23 15.97 -10.64
CA LEU A 86 14.17 16.72 -11.33
C LEU A 86 14.64 18.10 -11.79
N ILE A 87 15.39 18.81 -10.96
CA ILE A 87 15.97 20.12 -11.29
C ILE A 87 16.99 19.99 -12.44
N ASP A 88 17.89 19.02 -12.37
CA ASP A 88 18.90 18.77 -13.42
C ASP A 88 18.22 18.47 -14.77
N ILE A 89 17.15 17.69 -14.79
CA ILE A 89 16.37 17.41 -16.01
C ILE A 89 15.74 18.68 -16.57
N VAL A 90 15.18 19.53 -15.72
CA VAL A 90 14.58 20.80 -16.14
C VAL A 90 15.67 21.74 -16.69
N GLN A 91 16.80 21.89 -16.00
CA GLN A 91 17.93 22.71 -16.41
C GLN A 91 18.50 22.25 -17.78
N ASP A 92 18.66 20.94 -17.95
CA ASP A 92 19.10 20.35 -19.21
C ASP A 92 18.15 20.66 -20.38
N LYS A 93 16.82 20.54 -20.14
CA LYS A 93 15.82 20.88 -21.17
C LYS A 93 15.81 22.37 -21.50
N VAL A 94 16.05 23.25 -20.52
CA VAL A 94 16.19 24.70 -20.72
C VAL A 94 17.45 25.03 -21.50
N ALA A 95 18.59 24.46 -21.12
CA ALA A 95 19.88 24.68 -21.81
C ALA A 95 19.83 24.23 -23.28
N ARG A 96 19.16 23.14 -23.57
CA ARG A 96 18.95 22.62 -24.96
C ARG A 96 17.85 23.38 -25.71
N LYS A 97 17.25 24.42 -25.13
CA LYS A 97 16.11 25.18 -25.67
C LYS A 97 14.86 24.33 -25.96
N ALA A 98 14.78 23.15 -25.37
CA ALA A 98 13.62 22.25 -25.48
C ALA A 98 12.48 22.71 -24.55
N LEU A 99 12.79 23.40 -23.45
CA LEU A 99 11.84 23.98 -22.51
C LEU A 99 12.10 25.48 -22.38
N LYS A 100 11.22 26.30 -22.98
CA LYS A 100 11.33 27.79 -22.93
C LYS A 100 10.17 28.42 -22.20
N ASP A 101 8.98 27.81 -22.31
CA ASP A 101 7.75 28.35 -21.77
C ASP A 101 7.54 27.83 -20.33
N PRO A 102 7.47 28.71 -19.32
CA PRO A 102 7.16 28.31 -17.94
C PRO A 102 5.87 27.51 -17.81
N ALA A 103 4.87 27.73 -18.65
CA ALA A 103 3.62 26.95 -18.64
C ALA A 103 3.84 25.46 -18.92
N LYS A 104 4.90 25.10 -19.66
CA LYS A 104 5.27 23.71 -19.95
C LYS A 104 6.05 23.02 -18.82
N LEU A 105 6.49 23.77 -17.82
CA LEU A 105 7.24 23.23 -16.68
C LEU A 105 6.41 22.20 -15.92
N LYS A 106 5.12 22.49 -15.71
CA LYS A 106 4.19 21.61 -15.02
C LYS A 106 4.02 20.26 -15.76
N SER A 107 3.84 20.26 -17.08
CA SER A 107 3.74 19.03 -17.87
C SER A 107 5.05 18.26 -17.87
N THR A 108 6.19 18.93 -17.94
CA THR A 108 7.51 18.30 -17.86
C THR A 108 7.72 17.58 -16.53
N LEU A 109 7.36 18.21 -15.41
CA LEU A 109 7.45 17.59 -14.10
C LEU A 109 6.45 16.42 -13.94
N LYS A 110 5.22 16.59 -14.45
CA LYS A 110 4.20 15.54 -14.45
C LYS A 110 4.69 14.27 -15.16
N GLU A 111 5.26 14.42 -16.36
CA GLU A 111 5.82 13.32 -17.15
C GLU A 111 6.98 12.62 -16.40
N GLN A 112 7.90 13.40 -15.84
CA GLN A 112 9.06 12.83 -15.14
C GLN A 112 8.69 12.14 -13.84
N ILE A 113 7.74 12.70 -13.09
CA ILE A 113 7.21 12.07 -11.86
C ILE A 113 6.48 10.77 -12.20
N LEU A 114 5.73 10.73 -13.30
CA LEU A 114 5.09 9.50 -13.77
C LEU A 114 6.13 8.42 -14.10
N ASP A 115 7.20 8.80 -14.79
CA ASP A 115 8.31 7.89 -15.11
C ASP A 115 8.94 7.30 -13.84
N PHE A 116 9.19 8.13 -12.82
CA PHE A 116 9.73 7.67 -11.53
C PHE A 116 8.79 6.73 -10.77
N LEU A 117 7.48 6.92 -10.89
CA LEU A 117 6.47 6.08 -10.25
C LEU A 117 6.19 4.77 -10.99
N THR A 118 6.54 4.71 -12.29
CA THR A 118 6.35 3.54 -13.13
C THR A 118 7.50 2.54 -12.95
N VAL A 119 7.56 1.96 -11.76
CA VAL A 119 8.57 0.94 -11.43
C VAL A 119 8.06 -0.43 -11.86
N PRO A 120 8.85 -1.20 -12.63
CA PRO A 120 8.49 -2.57 -12.98
C PRO A 120 8.25 -3.42 -11.72
N PRO A 121 7.34 -4.40 -11.78
CA PRO A 121 7.19 -5.35 -10.69
C PRO A 121 8.53 -5.99 -10.33
N ALA A 122 8.79 -6.15 -9.03
CA ALA A 122 9.96 -6.90 -8.57
C ALA A 122 9.91 -8.34 -9.12
N ASP A 123 11.08 -8.96 -9.24
CA ASP A 123 11.17 -10.40 -9.54
C ASP A 123 10.61 -11.19 -8.34
N ARG A 124 9.36 -11.64 -8.51
CA ARG A 124 8.62 -12.35 -7.46
C ARG A 124 8.73 -13.83 -7.67
N ARG A 125 9.02 -14.53 -6.59
CA ARG A 125 8.99 -15.98 -6.58
C ARG A 125 7.54 -16.45 -6.71
N THR A 126 7.27 -17.31 -7.66
CA THR A 126 5.93 -17.89 -7.84
C THR A 126 5.82 -19.15 -6.97
N PRO A 127 4.76 -19.31 -6.17
CA PRO A 127 4.53 -20.55 -5.45
C PRO A 127 4.39 -21.73 -6.41
N ALA A 128 4.84 -22.91 -6.01
CA ALA A 128 4.63 -24.11 -6.79
C ALA A 128 3.14 -24.49 -6.82
N PRO A 129 2.68 -25.28 -7.81
CA PRO A 129 1.30 -25.73 -7.86
C PRO A 129 0.86 -26.43 -6.57
N GLY A 130 -0.23 -25.97 -5.97
CA GLY A 130 -0.76 -26.48 -4.69
C GLY A 130 -0.12 -25.87 -3.44
N GLU A 131 0.83 -24.95 -3.59
CA GLU A 131 1.43 -24.22 -2.49
C GLU A 131 0.79 -22.83 -2.32
N PRO A 132 0.68 -22.32 -1.08
CA PRO A 132 0.14 -20.99 -0.82
C PRO A 132 1.10 -19.88 -1.27
N LEU A 133 0.56 -18.76 -1.72
CA LEU A 133 1.29 -17.50 -1.77
C LEU A 133 1.60 -17.05 -0.34
N VAL A 134 2.86 -16.99 0.03
CA VAL A 134 3.30 -16.54 1.36
C VAL A 134 3.79 -15.11 1.28
N VAL A 135 3.13 -14.21 2.00
CA VAL A 135 3.44 -12.79 2.08
C VAL A 135 3.89 -12.44 3.50
N MET A 136 5.11 -11.95 3.63
CA MET A 136 5.62 -11.42 4.90
C MET A 136 5.43 -9.91 4.93
N VAL A 137 4.67 -9.40 5.91
CA VAL A 137 4.37 -7.97 6.03
C VAL A 137 5.22 -7.36 7.13
N VAL A 138 6.08 -6.41 6.76
CA VAL A 138 7.09 -5.78 7.63
C VAL A 138 6.90 -4.27 7.70
N GLY A 139 7.58 -3.62 8.65
CA GLY A 139 7.54 -2.17 8.86
C GLY A 139 7.53 -1.83 10.35
N VAL A 140 7.73 -0.55 10.70
CA VAL A 140 7.79 -0.11 12.09
C VAL A 140 6.41 -0.16 12.77
N ASN A 141 6.39 -0.06 14.10
CA ASN A 141 5.11 -0.01 14.83
C ASN A 141 4.33 1.27 14.50
N GLY A 142 3.00 1.14 14.41
CA GLY A 142 2.09 2.28 14.16
C GLY A 142 1.90 2.65 12.69
N VAL A 143 2.63 2.06 11.75
CA VAL A 143 2.46 2.33 10.31
C VAL A 143 1.19 1.70 9.70
N GLY A 144 0.51 0.81 10.42
CA GLY A 144 -0.72 0.20 9.95
C GLY A 144 -0.58 -1.22 9.38
N LYS A 145 0.47 -1.99 9.72
CA LYS A 145 0.68 -3.38 9.25
C LYS A 145 -0.56 -4.26 9.44
N THR A 146 -1.00 -4.44 10.68
CA THR A 146 -2.15 -5.30 11.03
C THR A 146 -3.44 -4.89 10.30
N THR A 147 -3.68 -3.57 10.19
CA THR A 147 -4.83 -3.04 9.43
C THR A 147 -4.69 -3.32 7.93
N THR A 148 -3.50 -3.15 7.38
CA THR A 148 -3.19 -3.46 5.96
C THR A 148 -3.42 -4.94 5.67
N ILE A 149 -2.93 -5.83 6.55
CA ILE A 149 -3.14 -7.27 6.43
C ILE A 149 -4.63 -7.61 6.41
N GLY A 150 -5.41 -7.05 7.35
CA GLY A 150 -6.86 -7.27 7.39
C GLY A 150 -7.57 -6.82 6.12
N LYS A 151 -7.23 -5.65 5.58
CA LYS A 151 -7.79 -5.13 4.33
C LYS A 151 -7.33 -5.94 3.11
N ALA A 152 -6.06 -6.34 3.05
CA ALA A 152 -5.53 -7.20 1.99
C ALA A 152 -6.20 -8.59 2.01
N ALA A 153 -6.41 -9.15 3.21
CA ALA A 153 -7.15 -10.40 3.36
C ALA A 153 -8.57 -10.30 2.76
N ALA A 154 -9.28 -9.19 3.01
CA ALA A 154 -10.58 -8.95 2.41
C ALA A 154 -10.52 -8.89 0.87
N LEU A 155 -9.47 -8.26 0.31
CA LEU A 155 -9.25 -8.23 -1.15
C LEU A 155 -8.99 -9.63 -1.72
N PHE A 156 -8.18 -10.46 -1.07
CA PHE A 156 -7.95 -11.83 -1.52
C PHE A 156 -9.21 -12.69 -1.39
N LYS A 157 -9.93 -12.57 -0.28
CA LYS A 157 -11.22 -13.27 -0.07
C LYS A 157 -12.26 -12.91 -1.13
N SER A 158 -12.35 -11.62 -1.52
CA SER A 158 -13.28 -11.18 -2.58
C SER A 158 -12.96 -11.76 -3.96
N LYS A 159 -11.73 -12.26 -4.16
CA LYS A 159 -11.29 -12.98 -5.36
C LYS A 159 -11.47 -14.50 -5.24
N GLY A 160 -12.10 -14.99 -4.17
CA GLY A 160 -12.36 -16.41 -3.94
C GLY A 160 -11.24 -17.18 -3.25
N ASN A 161 -10.13 -16.54 -2.86
CA ASN A 161 -9.01 -17.22 -2.21
C ASN A 161 -9.35 -17.64 -0.78
N ARG A 162 -8.82 -18.78 -0.35
CA ARG A 162 -8.75 -19.20 1.06
C ARG A 162 -7.53 -18.49 1.69
N VAL A 163 -7.77 -17.67 2.72
CA VAL A 163 -6.75 -16.80 3.32
C VAL A 163 -6.51 -17.22 4.75
N MET A 164 -5.22 -17.25 5.15
CA MET A 164 -4.78 -17.46 6.52
C MET A 164 -3.99 -16.26 7.00
N LEU A 165 -4.32 -15.76 8.22
CA LEU A 165 -3.59 -14.71 8.92
C LEU A 165 -2.71 -15.32 10.01
N VAL A 166 -1.46 -14.90 10.09
CA VAL A 166 -0.47 -15.45 11.02
C VAL A 166 0.04 -14.34 11.95
N ALA A 167 -0.17 -14.50 13.26
CA ALA A 167 0.25 -13.55 14.29
C ALA A 167 1.70 -13.81 14.72
N ALA A 168 2.66 -13.30 13.95
CA ALA A 168 4.08 -13.39 14.29
C ALA A 168 4.63 -12.16 15.07
N ASP A 169 3.83 -11.11 15.33
CA ASP A 169 4.13 -10.08 16.36
C ASP A 169 3.75 -10.62 17.76
N THR A 170 4.47 -11.62 18.21
CA THR A 170 4.14 -12.39 19.42
C THR A 170 4.36 -11.61 20.72
N PHE A 171 5.10 -10.52 20.69
CA PHE A 171 5.38 -9.71 21.88
C PHE A 171 4.26 -8.73 22.22
N ARG A 172 3.35 -8.46 21.29
CA ARG A 172 2.28 -7.49 21.48
C ARG A 172 0.92 -8.19 21.52
N ALA A 173 0.44 -8.50 22.74
CA ALA A 173 -0.86 -9.15 22.93
C ALA A 173 -1.99 -8.41 22.17
N ALA A 174 -2.02 -7.08 22.24
CA ALA A 174 -3.02 -6.27 21.51
C ALA A 174 -2.91 -6.39 19.98
N ALA A 175 -1.72 -6.65 19.42
CA ALA A 175 -1.58 -6.88 17.98
C ALA A 175 -2.16 -8.24 17.57
N ILE A 176 -1.94 -9.27 18.39
CA ILE A 176 -2.53 -10.60 18.19
C ILE A 176 -4.06 -10.52 18.23
N GLU A 177 -4.62 -9.83 19.25
CA GLU A 177 -6.06 -9.63 19.38
C GLU A 177 -6.65 -8.85 18.20
N GLN A 178 -5.97 -7.78 17.78
CA GLN A 178 -6.40 -6.98 16.63
C GLN A 178 -6.43 -7.82 15.34
N LEU A 179 -5.41 -8.64 15.10
CA LEU A 179 -5.36 -9.51 13.93
C LEU A 179 -6.45 -10.59 13.99
N GLU A 180 -6.75 -11.12 15.17
CA GLU A 180 -7.85 -12.07 15.38
C GLU A 180 -9.23 -11.44 15.08
N ILE A 181 -9.44 -10.18 15.46
CA ILE A 181 -10.67 -9.45 15.10
C ILE A 181 -10.77 -9.31 13.58
N TRP A 182 -9.67 -8.99 12.91
CA TRP A 182 -9.64 -8.92 11.45
C TRP A 182 -9.94 -10.27 10.82
N SER A 183 -9.36 -11.38 11.31
CA SER A 183 -9.61 -12.71 10.75
C SER A 183 -11.09 -13.09 10.82
N LYS A 184 -11.73 -12.84 11.95
CA LYS A 184 -13.18 -13.07 12.15
C LYS A 184 -14.02 -12.20 11.22
N ARG A 185 -13.65 -10.91 11.08
CA ARG A 185 -14.38 -9.95 10.25
C ARG A 185 -14.37 -10.31 8.76
N VAL A 186 -13.25 -10.85 8.25
CA VAL A 186 -13.10 -11.17 6.83
C VAL A 186 -13.31 -12.66 6.52
N GLY A 187 -13.54 -13.50 7.54
CA GLY A 187 -13.70 -14.94 7.39
C GLY A 187 -12.41 -15.63 6.93
N ALA A 188 -11.24 -15.15 7.40
CA ALA A 188 -9.95 -15.78 7.16
C ALA A 188 -9.59 -16.75 8.28
N GLU A 189 -8.81 -17.80 7.98
CA GLU A 189 -8.21 -18.64 9.00
C GLU A 189 -7.19 -17.87 9.82
N PHE A 190 -6.97 -18.29 11.06
CA PHE A 190 -6.09 -17.57 11.97
C PHE A 190 -5.18 -18.53 12.74
N ILE A 191 -3.88 -18.22 12.71
CA ILE A 191 -2.86 -18.94 13.49
C ILE A 191 -2.20 -17.98 14.46
N LYS A 192 -2.19 -18.34 15.74
CA LYS A 192 -1.47 -17.68 16.82
C LYS A 192 -0.90 -18.71 17.77
N GLN A 193 0.11 -18.30 18.53
CA GLN A 193 0.58 -19.01 19.70
C GLN A 193 0.45 -18.10 20.95
N LYS A 194 0.89 -18.61 22.12
CA LYS A 194 0.90 -17.82 23.35
C LYS A 194 1.81 -16.58 23.18
N PRO A 195 1.48 -15.45 23.84
CA PRO A 195 2.34 -14.28 23.84
C PRO A 195 3.77 -14.62 24.25
N GLY A 196 4.76 -14.06 23.53
CA GLY A 196 6.18 -14.32 23.76
C GLY A 196 6.71 -15.62 23.12
N ALA A 197 5.90 -16.35 22.36
CA ALA A 197 6.40 -17.48 21.56
C ALA A 197 7.40 -17.00 20.50
N ASP A 198 8.28 -17.91 20.03
CA ASP A 198 9.22 -17.61 18.94
C ASP A 198 8.44 -17.32 17.64
N PRO A 199 8.55 -16.12 17.05
CA PRO A 199 7.87 -15.78 15.80
C PRO A 199 8.12 -16.77 14.67
N SER A 200 9.33 -17.31 14.59
CA SER A 200 9.73 -18.29 13.57
C SER A 200 9.01 -19.63 13.74
N ALA A 201 8.75 -20.06 14.99
CA ALA A 201 7.99 -21.28 15.25
C ALA A 201 6.52 -21.09 14.86
N VAL A 202 5.93 -19.91 15.15
CA VAL A 202 4.56 -19.59 14.72
C VAL A 202 4.41 -19.68 13.21
N VAL A 203 5.39 -19.13 12.47
CA VAL A 203 5.37 -19.16 11.00
C VAL A 203 5.56 -20.57 10.47
N TYR A 204 6.45 -21.36 11.08
CA TYR A 204 6.65 -22.76 10.68
C TYR A 204 5.35 -23.58 10.80
N ASP A 205 4.70 -23.52 11.95
CA ASP A 205 3.44 -24.23 12.22
C ASP A 205 2.31 -23.74 11.30
N ALA A 206 2.27 -22.43 11.05
CA ALA A 206 1.29 -21.81 10.15
C ALA A 206 1.43 -22.32 8.69
N LEU A 207 2.66 -22.43 8.18
CA LEU A 207 2.88 -22.95 6.83
C LEU A 207 2.55 -24.43 6.71
N GLU A 208 2.80 -25.23 7.77
CA GLU A 208 2.36 -26.63 7.82
C GLU A 208 0.82 -26.75 7.79
N ALA A 209 0.15 -25.93 8.62
CA ALA A 209 -1.31 -25.87 8.62
C ALA A 209 -1.87 -25.37 7.29
N ALA A 210 -1.21 -24.40 6.64
CA ALA A 210 -1.63 -23.85 5.35
C ALA A 210 -1.62 -24.90 4.24
N LEU A 211 -0.57 -25.71 4.17
CA LEU A 211 -0.49 -26.84 3.22
C LEU A 211 -1.58 -27.87 3.48
N SER A 212 -1.77 -28.30 4.74
CA SER A 212 -2.76 -29.32 5.09
C SER A 212 -4.20 -28.87 4.89
N ARG A 213 -4.47 -27.57 4.96
CA ARG A 213 -5.80 -26.96 4.78
C ARG A 213 -6.00 -26.37 3.40
N GLU A 214 -5.06 -26.58 2.48
CA GLU A 214 -5.10 -26.08 1.11
C GLU A 214 -5.41 -24.57 1.05
N ILE A 215 -4.68 -23.78 1.83
CA ILE A 215 -4.77 -22.31 1.84
C ILE A 215 -4.12 -21.74 0.59
N ASP A 216 -4.76 -20.74 -0.03
CA ASP A 216 -4.22 -20.09 -1.23
C ASP A 216 -3.26 -18.93 -0.90
N VAL A 217 -3.52 -18.21 0.22
CA VAL A 217 -2.72 -17.03 0.61
C VAL A 217 -2.49 -17.02 2.11
N VAL A 218 -1.23 -16.90 2.51
CA VAL A 218 -0.79 -16.72 3.90
C VAL A 218 -0.23 -15.31 4.07
N LEU A 219 -0.84 -14.52 4.99
CA LEU A 219 -0.37 -13.18 5.34
C LEU A 219 0.22 -13.20 6.76
N ILE A 220 1.51 -12.88 6.89
CA ILE A 220 2.25 -12.94 8.15
C ILE A 220 2.41 -11.52 8.71
N ASP A 221 1.80 -11.25 9.89
CA ASP A 221 1.99 -9.99 10.64
C ASP A 221 3.22 -10.12 11.53
N THR A 222 4.21 -9.24 11.34
CA THR A 222 5.49 -9.29 12.04
C THR A 222 5.67 -8.16 13.04
N ALA A 223 6.61 -8.30 13.96
CA ALA A 223 7.05 -7.24 14.86
C ALA A 223 7.58 -6.01 14.10
N GLY A 224 7.55 -4.85 14.76
CA GLY A 224 8.04 -3.59 14.17
C GLY A 224 8.75 -2.67 15.17
N ARG A 225 9.44 -3.21 16.17
CA ARG A 225 10.11 -2.47 17.25
C ARG A 225 11.45 -1.87 16.80
N LEU A 226 11.41 -0.75 16.08
CA LEU A 226 12.61 -0.16 15.47
C LEU A 226 13.62 0.41 16.47
N HIS A 227 13.24 0.70 17.72
CA HIS A 227 14.19 1.18 18.74
C HIS A 227 15.28 0.15 19.09
N THR A 228 15.07 -1.13 18.78
CA THR A 228 16.05 -2.20 18.82
C THR A 228 16.38 -2.69 17.41
N LYS A 229 16.87 -1.78 16.55
CA LYS A 229 17.03 -2.01 15.09
C LYS A 229 17.69 -3.36 14.74
N LYS A 230 18.85 -3.65 15.34
CA LYS A 230 19.60 -4.88 15.06
C LYS A 230 18.78 -6.12 15.42
N ASN A 231 18.19 -6.15 16.60
CA ASN A 231 17.40 -7.29 17.07
C ASN A 231 16.16 -7.53 16.18
N LEU A 232 15.51 -6.45 15.71
CA LEU A 232 14.38 -6.56 14.81
C LEU A 232 14.79 -7.17 13.47
N MET A 233 15.88 -6.70 12.85
CA MET A 233 16.34 -7.23 11.56
C MET A 233 16.81 -8.69 11.68
N ASP A 234 17.45 -9.05 12.78
CA ASP A 234 17.85 -10.43 13.05
C ASP A 234 16.62 -11.35 13.22
N GLU A 235 15.60 -10.89 13.95
CA GLU A 235 14.33 -11.61 14.14
C GLU A 235 13.58 -11.81 12.80
N LEU A 236 13.38 -10.73 12.04
CA LEU A 236 12.73 -10.80 10.73
C LEU A 236 13.51 -11.67 9.74
N GLY A 237 14.85 -11.57 9.74
CA GLY A 237 15.71 -12.43 8.95
C GLY A 237 15.61 -13.90 9.35
N LYS A 238 15.39 -14.20 10.65
CA LYS A 238 15.13 -15.57 11.12
C LYS A 238 13.79 -16.09 10.62
N VAL A 239 12.74 -15.29 10.71
CA VAL A 239 11.40 -15.62 10.17
C VAL A 239 11.48 -15.91 8.68
N ASN A 240 12.14 -15.04 7.90
CA ASN A 240 12.36 -15.22 6.47
C ASN A 240 13.05 -16.56 6.15
N ARG A 241 14.17 -16.85 6.83
CA ARG A 241 14.90 -18.11 6.62
C ARG A 241 14.09 -19.35 7.01
N VAL A 242 13.31 -19.30 8.09
CA VAL A 242 12.48 -20.42 8.53
C VAL A 242 11.32 -20.66 7.56
N ALA A 243 10.69 -19.59 7.04
CA ALA A 243 9.68 -19.71 5.99
C ALA A 243 10.25 -20.43 4.76
N GLY A 244 11.43 -20.02 4.27
CA GLY A 244 12.08 -20.64 3.12
C GLY A 244 12.58 -22.08 3.34
N LYS A 245 12.85 -22.46 4.60
CA LYS A 245 13.17 -23.87 4.95
C LYS A 245 11.93 -24.76 4.95
N LYS A 246 10.77 -24.22 5.40
CA LYS A 246 9.53 -24.98 5.44
C LYS A 246 8.90 -25.10 4.05
N LEU A 247 8.92 -24.01 3.28
CA LEU A 247 8.36 -23.93 1.94
C LEU A 247 9.40 -23.27 1.02
N PRO A 248 10.06 -24.04 0.13
CA PRO A 248 11.08 -23.49 -0.77
C PRO A 248 10.55 -22.31 -1.58
N GLY A 249 11.27 -21.19 -1.58
CA GLY A 249 10.82 -19.96 -2.23
C GLY A 249 10.04 -19.00 -1.32
N ALA A 250 9.51 -19.43 -0.19
CA ALA A 250 8.82 -18.55 0.75
C ALA A 250 9.80 -17.69 1.59
N PRO A 251 9.39 -16.50 2.02
CA PRO A 251 8.22 -15.80 1.55
C PRO A 251 8.36 -15.44 0.08
N HIS A 252 7.27 -15.57 -0.69
CA HIS A 252 7.24 -15.23 -2.11
C HIS A 252 7.22 -13.73 -2.32
N GLU A 253 6.60 -13.01 -1.39
CA GLU A 253 6.53 -11.55 -1.37
C GLU A 253 6.86 -11.03 0.04
N THR A 254 7.61 -9.93 0.12
CA THR A 254 7.90 -9.20 1.35
C THR A 254 7.38 -7.77 1.17
N TRP A 255 6.26 -7.45 1.84
CA TRP A 255 5.63 -6.14 1.75
C TRP A 255 6.09 -5.24 2.88
N LEU A 256 6.66 -4.10 2.53
CA LEU A 256 7.00 -3.07 3.50
C LEU A 256 5.86 -2.05 3.60
N VAL A 257 5.27 -1.95 4.79
CA VAL A 257 4.25 -0.94 5.09
C VAL A 257 4.92 0.31 5.63
N LEU A 258 4.66 1.44 4.99
CA LEU A 258 5.19 2.76 5.34
C LEU A 258 4.06 3.75 5.60
N ASP A 259 4.26 4.63 6.57
CA ASP A 259 3.36 5.74 6.88
C ASP A 259 3.79 6.98 6.09
N ALA A 260 2.95 7.44 5.16
CA ALA A 260 3.25 8.60 4.33
C ALA A 260 3.46 9.90 5.14
N THR A 261 2.92 9.97 6.38
CA THR A 261 3.09 11.16 7.24
C THR A 261 4.52 11.32 7.76
N THR A 262 5.34 10.26 7.71
CA THR A 262 6.72 10.29 8.20
C THR A 262 7.68 11.03 7.27
N GLY A 263 7.25 11.36 6.03
CA GLY A 263 8.08 12.07 5.05
C GLY A 263 9.38 11.34 4.75
N GLN A 264 10.49 12.04 4.62
CA GLN A 264 11.80 11.50 4.22
C GLN A 264 12.31 10.35 5.12
N ASN A 265 11.88 10.27 6.37
CA ASN A 265 12.23 9.13 7.23
C ASN A 265 11.72 7.79 6.65
N ALA A 266 10.67 7.80 5.82
CA ALA A 266 10.18 6.60 5.16
C ALA A 266 11.20 6.03 4.16
N ILE A 267 11.97 6.87 3.46
CA ILE A 267 13.05 6.43 2.54
C ILE A 267 14.12 5.67 3.32
N SER A 268 14.61 6.26 4.43
CA SER A 268 15.63 5.62 5.26
C SER A 268 15.15 4.29 5.87
N GLN A 269 13.86 4.22 6.25
CA GLN A 269 13.26 2.96 6.69
C GLN A 269 13.22 1.95 5.55
N ALA A 270 12.73 2.35 4.37
CA ALA A 270 12.63 1.47 3.22
C ALA A 270 13.98 0.90 2.80
N GLN A 271 15.02 1.74 2.78
CA GLN A 271 16.39 1.29 2.49
C GLN A 271 16.86 0.23 3.49
N MET A 272 16.73 0.49 4.79
CA MET A 272 17.16 -0.44 5.83
C MET A 272 16.43 -1.80 5.77
N PHE A 273 15.11 -1.78 5.57
CA PHE A 273 14.33 -3.02 5.43
C PHE A 273 14.69 -3.76 4.14
N ASN A 274 14.91 -3.03 3.04
CA ASN A 274 15.27 -3.62 1.75
C ASN A 274 16.63 -4.31 1.81
N GLU A 275 17.64 -3.67 2.40
CA GLU A 275 18.98 -4.27 2.60
C GLU A 275 18.94 -5.54 3.44
N ALA A 276 18.07 -5.59 4.45
CA ALA A 276 17.97 -6.72 5.37
C ALA A 276 17.15 -7.91 4.84
N LEU A 277 16.10 -7.64 4.05
CA LEU A 277 15.05 -8.63 3.76
C LEU A 277 14.74 -8.82 2.28
N GLY A 278 15.17 -7.90 1.41
CA GLY A 278 14.79 -7.91 0.00
C GLY A 278 13.27 -7.64 -0.17
N ILE A 279 12.89 -6.37 -0.07
CA ILE A 279 11.50 -5.93 -0.22
C ILE A 279 11.04 -6.13 -1.66
N THR A 280 9.88 -6.72 -1.86
CA THR A 280 9.28 -6.87 -3.19
C THR A 280 8.30 -5.76 -3.52
N ASP A 281 7.62 -5.22 -2.51
CA ASP A 281 6.54 -4.25 -2.70
C ASP A 281 6.44 -3.28 -1.52
N ILE A 282 6.04 -2.05 -1.83
CA ILE A 282 5.71 -1.02 -0.85
C ILE A 282 4.20 -0.90 -0.71
N ILE A 283 3.74 -0.77 0.52
CA ILE A 283 2.37 -0.39 0.85
C ILE A 283 2.42 0.97 1.56
N LEU A 284 1.79 1.97 1.00
CA LEU A 284 1.73 3.30 1.62
C LEU A 284 0.41 3.52 2.31
N THR A 285 0.46 3.91 3.57
CA THR A 285 -0.70 4.19 4.41
C THR A 285 -0.81 5.66 4.76
N LYS A 286 -1.99 6.09 5.23
CA LYS A 286 -2.28 7.44 5.75
C LYS A 286 -2.03 8.58 4.76
N LEU A 287 -2.16 8.31 3.47
CA LEU A 287 -2.04 9.34 2.43
C LEU A 287 -3.10 10.45 2.56
N ASP A 288 -4.25 10.15 3.15
CA ASP A 288 -5.35 11.08 3.38
C ASP A 288 -5.06 12.15 4.44
N GLY A 289 -4.07 11.92 5.29
CA GLY A 289 -3.72 12.82 6.41
C GLY A 289 -2.64 13.86 6.09
N THR A 290 -1.92 13.74 4.97
CA THR A 290 -0.64 14.40 4.80
C THR A 290 -0.53 15.28 3.55
N ALA A 291 0.28 16.35 3.67
CA ALA A 291 0.82 17.10 2.53
C ALA A 291 2.12 16.47 1.95
N LYS A 292 2.64 15.42 2.62
CA LYS A 292 3.91 14.76 2.32
C LYS A 292 3.78 13.59 1.34
N GLY A 293 2.70 13.53 0.56
CA GLY A 293 2.48 12.46 -0.42
C GLY A 293 3.55 12.35 -1.51
N GLY A 294 4.38 13.40 -1.68
CA GLY A 294 5.55 13.37 -2.58
C GLY A 294 6.58 12.29 -2.23
N ILE A 295 6.59 11.80 -0.99
CA ILE A 295 7.47 10.71 -0.55
C ILE A 295 7.34 9.43 -1.39
N VAL A 296 6.16 9.18 -1.98
CA VAL A 296 5.93 8.07 -2.91
C VAL A 296 6.92 8.13 -4.08
N VAL A 297 7.09 9.32 -4.65
CA VAL A 297 8.00 9.57 -5.78
C VAL A 297 9.44 9.29 -5.37
N GLY A 298 9.85 9.80 -4.19
CA GLY A 298 11.19 9.58 -3.65
C GLY A 298 11.52 8.10 -3.45
N ILE A 299 10.60 7.34 -2.86
CA ILE A 299 10.79 5.89 -2.63
C ILE A 299 10.93 5.15 -3.98
N CYS A 300 10.02 5.38 -4.91
CA CYS A 300 10.07 4.71 -6.23
C CYS A 300 11.33 5.06 -6.99
N HIS A 301 11.72 6.35 -6.99
CA HIS A 301 12.90 6.81 -7.73
C HIS A 301 14.20 6.26 -7.15
N GLN A 302 14.41 6.39 -5.82
CA GLN A 302 15.70 6.05 -5.19
C GLN A 302 15.88 4.54 -5.01
N LEU A 303 14.82 3.82 -4.63
CA LEU A 303 14.93 2.41 -4.26
C LEU A 303 14.49 1.47 -5.38
N LYS A 304 13.85 1.99 -6.42
CA LYS A 304 13.28 1.18 -7.52
C LYS A 304 12.35 0.07 -7.02
N LEU A 305 11.65 0.35 -5.93
CA LEU A 305 10.67 -0.55 -5.35
C LEU A 305 9.26 -0.14 -5.80
N PRO A 306 8.46 -1.07 -6.35
CA PRO A 306 7.11 -0.77 -6.79
C PRO A 306 6.17 -0.54 -5.60
N VAL A 307 5.30 0.44 -5.70
CA VAL A 307 4.16 0.59 -4.80
C VAL A 307 3.05 -0.34 -5.26
N ARG A 308 2.60 -1.25 -4.40
CA ARG A 308 1.54 -2.21 -4.71
C ARG A 308 0.15 -1.72 -4.32
N TYR A 309 0.05 -1.16 -3.11
CA TYR A 309 -1.20 -0.66 -2.57
C TYR A 309 -1.01 0.69 -1.89
N ILE A 310 -2.09 1.47 -1.89
CA ILE A 310 -2.22 2.71 -1.11
C ILE A 310 -3.41 2.64 -0.18
N GLY A 311 -3.22 3.11 1.06
CA GLY A 311 -4.26 3.30 2.06
C GLY A 311 -4.64 4.76 2.16
N ILE A 312 -5.91 5.06 1.87
CA ILE A 312 -6.46 6.42 1.83
C ILE A 312 -7.57 6.64 2.86
N GLY A 313 -7.64 5.83 3.90
CA GLY A 313 -8.62 5.92 4.98
C GLY A 313 -8.77 4.63 5.77
N GLU A 314 -9.78 4.57 6.64
CA GLU A 314 -9.95 3.50 7.63
C GLU A 314 -10.83 2.32 7.16
N LYS A 315 -11.67 2.52 6.15
CA LYS A 315 -12.58 1.47 5.68
C LYS A 315 -11.83 0.34 4.95
N ILE A 316 -12.45 -0.83 4.83
CA ILE A 316 -11.85 -1.99 4.13
C ILE A 316 -11.51 -1.63 2.69
N GLU A 317 -12.43 -0.96 2.01
CA GLU A 317 -12.30 -0.52 0.63
C GLU A 317 -11.28 0.61 0.40
N ASP A 318 -10.72 1.20 1.47
CA ASP A 318 -9.72 2.27 1.39
C ASP A 318 -8.28 1.76 1.18
N LEU A 319 -8.07 0.45 1.08
CA LEU A 319 -6.83 -0.14 0.55
C LEU A 319 -7.03 -0.50 -0.91
N ARG A 320 -6.25 0.11 -1.82
CA ARG A 320 -6.40 -0.06 -3.25
C ARG A 320 -5.07 -0.36 -3.94
N PRO A 321 -5.07 -1.10 -5.04
CA PRO A 321 -3.92 -1.15 -5.92
C PRO A 321 -3.46 0.27 -6.28
N PHE A 322 -2.15 0.45 -6.33
CA PHE A 322 -1.57 1.72 -6.76
C PHE A 322 -1.58 1.79 -8.28
N ASP A 323 -2.01 2.92 -8.79
CA ASP A 323 -1.91 3.28 -10.20
C ASP A 323 -1.17 4.62 -10.30
N ALA A 324 -0.04 4.61 -11.00
CA ALA A 324 0.84 5.77 -11.12
C ALA A 324 0.18 6.91 -11.91
N GLU A 325 -0.59 6.60 -12.95
CA GLU A 325 -1.28 7.60 -13.78
C GLU A 325 -2.39 8.28 -12.97
N GLU A 326 -3.26 7.49 -12.29
CA GLU A 326 -4.31 8.03 -11.42
C GLU A 326 -3.72 8.89 -10.29
N PHE A 327 -2.61 8.46 -9.69
CA PHE A 327 -1.95 9.20 -8.61
C PHE A 327 -1.40 10.54 -9.11
N VAL A 328 -0.68 10.55 -10.22
CA VAL A 328 -0.14 11.76 -10.84
C VAL A 328 -1.26 12.69 -11.30
N GLN A 329 -2.31 12.15 -11.91
CA GLN A 329 -3.48 12.92 -12.30
C GLN A 329 -4.19 13.56 -11.08
N ALA A 330 -4.30 12.85 -9.97
CA ALA A 330 -4.91 13.39 -8.75
C ALA A 330 -4.09 14.57 -8.13
N ILE A 331 -2.78 14.60 -8.35
CA ILE A 331 -1.89 15.66 -7.85
C ILE A 331 -1.81 16.84 -8.82
N PHE A 332 -1.77 16.59 -10.13
CA PHE A 332 -1.49 17.65 -11.12
C PHE A 332 -2.74 18.24 -11.79
N ASP A 333 -3.85 17.52 -11.81
CA ASP A 333 -5.12 17.92 -12.45
C ASP A 333 -6.21 18.17 -11.40
#